data_a223b752df422d9519ff595eb5a455bd
#
_entry.id   a223b752df422d9519ff595eb5a455bd
#
_cell.length_a   1.000
_cell.length_b   1.000
_cell.length_c   1.000
_cell.angle_alpha   90.00
_cell.angle_beta   90.00
_cell.angle_gamma   90.00
#
_symmetry.space_group_name_H-M   'P 1'
#
loop_
_entity.id
_entity.type
_entity.pdbx_description
1 polymer ?
#
loop_
_entity_poly.entity_id
_entity_poly.type
_entity_poly.pdbx_seq_one_letter_code
_entity_poly.pdbx_strand_id
1 'polypeptide(L)'
;MKHKTLTRLLIVAVLALGVLVYMKSRPIVIVRQAPPPAIVQRRPVSTRAPEFREAPIKTYKPGHTQQMGLLLGDNNETLPLYGREVRGHRDRYHYYTTTSGENLYPLTVSHNGRECTEDIGCPEMYGNENVAVLSKNGTYTTKLYRTDDFFA
;
A
#
# COMPACT_ATOMS: atom_id res chain seq x y z
N MET A 1 -38.89 -26.97 -53.56
CA MET A 1 -38.54 -25.56 -53.28
C MET A 1 -38.86 -25.10 -51.85
N LYS A 2 -39.75 -25.71 -51.10
CA LYS A 2 -40.19 -25.29 -49.74
C LYS A 2 -39.13 -25.45 -48.61
N HIS A 3 -38.24 -26.43 -48.73
CA HIS A 3 -37.21 -26.64 -47.65
C HIS A 3 -36.13 -25.54 -47.59
N LYS A 4 -35.73 -24.99 -48.73
CA LYS A 4 -34.71 -23.93 -48.75
C LYS A 4 -35.20 -22.61 -48.16
N THR A 5 -36.47 -22.30 -48.27
CA THR A 5 -37.11 -21.12 -47.70
C THR A 5 -37.31 -21.30 -46.19
N LEU A 6 -37.67 -22.49 -45.73
CA LEU A 6 -37.86 -22.81 -44.32
C LEU A 6 -36.52 -22.72 -43.55
N THR A 7 -35.42 -23.27 -44.11
CA THR A 7 -34.08 -23.17 -43.51
C THR A 7 -33.58 -21.73 -43.41
N ARG A 8 -33.84 -20.90 -44.42
CA ARG A 8 -33.46 -19.48 -44.37
C ARG A 8 -34.25 -18.73 -43.31
N LEU A 9 -35.53 -18.99 -43.13
CA LEU A 9 -36.34 -18.39 -42.07
C LEU A 9 -35.86 -18.81 -40.68
N LEU A 10 -35.49 -20.08 -40.51
CA LEU A 10 -34.92 -20.58 -39.23
C LEU A 10 -33.59 -19.89 -38.86
N ILE A 11 -32.71 -19.74 -39.85
CA ILE A 11 -31.41 -19.04 -39.60
C ILE A 11 -31.65 -17.60 -39.21
N VAL A 12 -32.54 -16.87 -39.86
CA VAL A 12 -32.86 -15.47 -39.51
C VAL A 12 -33.47 -15.39 -38.11
N ALA A 13 -34.34 -16.31 -37.74
CA ALA A 13 -34.96 -16.36 -36.42
C ALA A 13 -33.89 -16.58 -35.30
N VAL A 14 -32.94 -17.51 -35.54
CA VAL A 14 -31.85 -17.77 -34.58
C VAL A 14 -30.94 -16.57 -34.45
N LEU A 15 -30.58 -15.87 -35.53
CA LEU A 15 -29.78 -14.65 -35.49
C LEU A 15 -30.51 -13.52 -34.76
N ALA A 16 -31.80 -13.34 -34.98
CA ALA A 16 -32.58 -12.33 -34.29
C ALA A 16 -32.66 -12.60 -32.77
N LEU A 17 -32.84 -13.86 -32.37
CA LEU A 17 -32.82 -14.28 -30.98
C LEU A 17 -31.42 -14.03 -30.33
N GLY A 18 -30.36 -14.35 -31.05
CA GLY A 18 -28.98 -14.08 -30.58
C GLY A 18 -28.74 -12.60 -30.32
N VAL A 19 -29.19 -11.72 -31.19
CA VAL A 19 -29.07 -10.26 -31.03
C VAL A 19 -29.89 -9.78 -29.83
N LEU A 20 -31.09 -10.29 -29.63
CA LEU A 20 -31.94 -9.92 -28.48
C LEU A 20 -31.29 -10.34 -27.14
N VAL A 21 -30.73 -11.53 -27.07
CA VAL A 21 -30.02 -12.01 -25.88
C VAL A 21 -28.79 -11.16 -25.63
N TYR A 22 -28.01 -10.83 -26.66
CA TYR A 22 -26.82 -9.97 -26.54
C TYR A 22 -27.15 -8.56 -26.03
N MET A 23 -28.24 -7.97 -26.52
CA MET A 23 -28.68 -6.64 -26.06
C MET A 23 -29.18 -6.66 -24.61
N LYS A 24 -29.76 -7.79 -24.16
CA LYS A 24 -30.26 -7.94 -22.78
C LYS A 24 -29.14 -8.28 -21.78
N SER A 25 -28.04 -8.84 -22.24
CA SER A 25 -26.91 -9.24 -21.40
C SER A 25 -25.84 -8.15 -21.18
N ARG A 26 -26.10 -6.91 -21.62
CA ARG A 26 -25.18 -5.82 -21.33
C ARG A 26 -25.15 -5.61 -19.82
N PRO A 27 -23.98 -5.77 -19.14
CA PRO A 27 -23.89 -5.50 -17.72
C PRO A 27 -24.18 -4.02 -17.49
N ILE A 28 -25.16 -3.74 -16.64
CA ILE A 28 -25.40 -2.39 -16.17
C ILE A 28 -24.21 -2.07 -15.23
N VAL A 29 -23.29 -1.27 -15.72
CA VAL A 29 -22.20 -0.72 -14.88
C VAL A 29 -22.87 0.27 -13.93
N ILE A 30 -23.18 -0.20 -12.73
CA ILE A 30 -23.59 0.67 -11.64
C ILE A 30 -22.34 1.45 -11.20
N VAL A 31 -22.16 2.64 -11.74
CA VAL A 31 -21.20 3.60 -11.22
C VAL A 31 -21.69 3.98 -9.83
N ARG A 32 -21.16 3.36 -8.79
CA ARG A 32 -21.34 3.85 -7.43
C ARG A 32 -20.71 5.25 -7.39
N GLN A 33 -21.55 6.26 -7.35
CA GLN A 33 -21.08 7.61 -7.04
C GLN A 33 -20.38 7.54 -5.68
N ALA A 34 -19.11 7.92 -5.67
CA ALA A 34 -18.40 8.10 -4.41
C ALA A 34 -19.20 9.07 -3.53
N PRO A 35 -19.35 8.79 -2.23
CA PRO A 35 -20.01 9.74 -1.34
C PRO A 35 -19.32 11.10 -1.47
N PRO A 36 -20.08 12.19 -1.43
CA PRO A 36 -19.51 13.54 -1.51
C PRO A 36 -18.44 13.67 -0.42
N PRO A 37 -17.30 14.32 -0.71
CA PRO A 37 -16.24 14.50 0.27
C PRO A 37 -16.86 15.14 1.51
N ALA A 38 -16.71 14.45 2.65
CA ALA A 38 -17.15 14.98 3.94
C ALA A 38 -16.46 16.33 4.10
N ILE A 39 -17.25 17.39 4.28
CA ILE A 39 -16.76 18.73 4.59
C ILE A 39 -16.06 18.59 5.95
N VAL A 40 -14.74 18.42 5.92
CA VAL A 40 -13.92 18.47 7.12
C VAL A 40 -14.02 19.90 7.62
N GLN A 41 -14.89 20.12 8.61
CA GLN A 41 -14.89 21.36 9.36
C GLN A 41 -13.50 21.51 9.96
N ARG A 42 -12.69 22.34 9.32
CA ARG A 42 -11.40 22.75 9.87
C ARG A 42 -11.70 23.46 11.19
N ARG A 43 -11.39 22.79 12.31
CA ARG A 43 -11.34 23.46 13.61
C ARG A 43 -10.48 24.71 13.43
N PRO A 44 -10.88 25.87 13.97
CA PRO A 44 -10.06 27.06 13.90
C PRO A 44 -8.68 26.71 14.50
N VAL A 45 -7.67 26.78 13.64
CA VAL A 45 -6.28 26.62 14.06
C VAL A 45 -6.00 27.78 15.01
N SER A 46 -5.70 27.45 16.27
CA SER A 46 -5.24 28.43 17.24
C SER A 46 -4.04 29.17 16.66
N THR A 47 -4.19 30.46 16.41
CA THR A 47 -3.15 31.33 15.85
C THR A 47 -2.04 31.69 16.86
N ARG A 48 -1.90 30.94 17.95
CA ARG A 48 -0.71 31.03 18.78
C ARG A 48 0.43 30.37 18.02
N ALA A 49 1.26 31.20 17.40
CA ALA A 49 2.54 30.75 16.84
C ALA A 49 3.32 30.05 17.96
N PRO A 50 3.75 28.79 17.77
CA PRO A 50 4.61 28.15 18.75
C PRO A 50 5.90 28.95 18.87
N GLU A 51 6.24 29.31 20.09
CA GLU A 51 7.37 30.18 20.41
C GLU A 51 8.73 29.55 20.10
N PHE A 52 8.74 28.23 19.91
CA PHE A 52 9.89 27.46 19.47
C PHE A 52 9.46 26.52 18.31
N ARG A 53 10.01 26.77 17.15
CA ARG A 53 9.95 25.84 16.04
C ARG A 53 11.02 24.76 16.24
N GLU A 54 10.72 23.80 17.07
CA GLU A 54 11.43 22.53 16.96
C GLU A 54 11.13 21.93 15.59
N ALA A 55 12.15 21.33 14.97
CA ALA A 55 11.97 20.62 13.71
C ALA A 55 10.77 19.67 13.83
N PRO A 56 9.91 19.56 12.83
CA PRO A 56 8.70 18.76 12.91
C PRO A 56 9.08 17.34 13.30
N ILE A 57 8.81 17.00 14.56
CA ILE A 57 8.99 15.65 15.07
C ILE A 57 8.10 14.76 14.21
N LYS A 58 8.66 13.71 13.65
CA LYS A 58 7.90 12.70 12.93
C LYS A 58 6.75 12.21 13.82
N THR A 59 5.54 12.70 13.59
CA THR A 59 4.36 12.23 14.30
C THR A 59 3.82 11.01 13.59
N TYR A 60 4.48 9.86 13.79
CA TYR A 60 3.89 8.59 13.43
C TYR A 60 2.67 8.37 14.34
N LYS A 61 1.55 7.95 13.74
CA LYS A 61 0.39 7.56 14.54
C LYS A 61 0.74 6.30 15.33
N PRO A 62 0.79 6.34 16.66
CA PRO A 62 1.14 5.16 17.45
C PRO A 62 0.22 3.99 17.15
N GLY A 63 0.78 2.80 16.96
CA GLY A 63 0.02 1.57 16.74
C GLY A 63 -0.50 1.35 15.32
N HIS A 64 -0.29 2.27 14.38
CA HIS A 64 -0.61 2.07 12.96
C HIS A 64 0.62 1.68 12.17
N THR A 65 0.47 0.67 11.33
CA THR A 65 1.49 0.30 10.36
C THR A 65 1.52 1.33 9.23
N GLN A 66 2.70 1.80 8.89
CA GLN A 66 2.90 2.75 7.80
C GLN A 66 4.21 2.47 7.06
N GLN A 67 4.29 2.92 5.83
CA GLN A 67 5.54 2.85 5.09
C GLN A 67 6.48 3.95 5.62
N MET A 68 7.61 3.54 6.17
CA MET A 68 8.57 4.44 6.80
C MET A 68 9.76 4.77 5.89
N GLY A 69 9.99 3.97 4.86
CA GLY A 69 11.12 4.17 3.97
C GLY A 69 11.27 3.05 2.95
N LEU A 70 12.50 2.91 2.50
CA LEU A 70 12.92 1.89 1.54
C LEU A 70 14.12 1.12 2.08
N LEU A 71 14.26 -0.11 1.64
CA LEU A 71 15.43 -0.96 1.79
C LEU A 71 16.12 -1.06 0.42
N LEU A 72 17.38 -0.66 0.37
CA LEU A 72 18.20 -0.70 -0.82
C LEU A 72 19.17 -1.89 -0.70
N GLY A 73 19.01 -2.88 -1.55
CA GLY A 73 19.89 -4.04 -1.62
C GLY A 73 21.06 -3.83 -2.58
N ASP A 74 22.12 -4.57 -2.39
CA ASP A 74 23.35 -4.53 -3.21
C ASP A 74 23.09 -4.85 -4.69
N ASN A 75 22.01 -5.58 -4.99
CA ASN A 75 21.60 -5.96 -6.35
C ASN A 75 20.69 -4.95 -7.03
N ASN A 76 20.65 -3.69 -6.62
CA ASN A 76 19.68 -2.68 -7.04
C ASN A 76 18.21 -3.08 -6.73
N GLU A 77 17.99 -4.05 -5.89
CA GLU A 77 16.66 -4.39 -5.41
C GLU A 77 16.20 -3.33 -4.40
N THR A 78 15.02 -2.79 -4.62
CA THR A 78 14.40 -1.83 -3.70
C THR A 78 13.13 -2.41 -3.13
N LEU A 79 13.05 -2.49 -1.80
CA LEU A 79 11.88 -3.01 -1.10
C LEU A 79 11.28 -1.91 -0.21
N PRO A 80 9.96 -1.86 -0.04
CA PRO A 80 9.33 -0.94 0.87
C PRO A 80 9.60 -1.36 2.33
N LEU A 81 9.95 -0.41 3.20
CA LEU A 81 10.09 -0.64 4.63
C LEU A 81 8.84 -0.14 5.35
N TYR A 82 8.15 -1.05 6.01
CA TYR A 82 7.00 -0.75 6.86
C TYR A 82 7.40 -0.81 8.32
N GLY A 83 6.78 0.04 9.12
CA GLY A 83 7.02 0.04 10.55
C GLY A 83 5.78 0.42 11.35
N ARG A 84 5.78 0.00 12.59
CA ARG A 84 4.75 0.29 13.59
C ARG A 84 5.41 0.40 14.95
N GLU A 85 5.09 1.44 15.71
CA GLU A 85 5.52 1.58 17.10
C GLU A 85 5.01 0.42 17.96
N VAL A 86 5.87 -0.13 18.80
CA VAL A 86 5.53 -1.19 19.74
C VAL A 86 4.72 -0.61 20.89
N ARG A 87 3.62 -1.26 21.26
CA ARG A 87 2.81 -0.82 22.40
C ARG A 87 3.62 -0.78 23.69
N GLY A 88 3.63 0.38 24.33
CA GLY A 88 4.32 0.57 25.62
C GLY A 88 5.82 0.93 25.50
N HIS A 89 6.37 0.94 24.30
CA HIS A 89 7.78 1.28 24.05
C HIS A 89 7.86 2.33 22.93
N ARG A 90 8.13 3.59 23.27
CA ARG A 90 8.17 4.70 22.31
C ARG A 90 9.39 4.69 21.39
N ASP A 91 10.45 4.01 21.80
CA ASP A 91 11.73 3.88 21.10
C ASP A 91 11.89 2.56 20.35
N ARG A 92 10.81 1.78 20.27
CA ARG A 92 10.80 0.46 19.64
C ARG A 92 9.75 0.35 18.55
N TYR A 93 10.14 -0.32 17.47
CA TYR A 93 9.31 -0.49 16.29
C TYR A 93 9.34 -1.92 15.79
N HIS A 94 8.19 -2.40 15.32
CA HIS A 94 8.12 -3.59 14.51
C HIS A 94 8.35 -3.18 13.06
N TYR A 95 9.45 -3.66 12.47
CA TYR A 95 9.76 -3.43 11.07
C TYR A 95 9.56 -4.70 10.26
N TYR A 96 9.00 -4.54 9.08
CA TYR A 96 8.90 -5.62 8.10
C TYR A 96 8.92 -5.02 6.68
N THR A 97 9.18 -5.88 5.71
CA THR A 97 9.08 -5.55 4.29
C THR A 97 8.12 -6.50 3.60
N THR A 98 7.92 -6.34 2.31
CA THR A 98 7.10 -7.23 1.50
C THR A 98 7.89 -7.73 0.30
N THR A 99 7.50 -8.88 -0.23
CA THR A 99 8.01 -9.35 -1.50
C THR A 99 7.68 -8.35 -2.62
N SER A 100 8.54 -8.28 -3.62
CA SER A 100 8.25 -7.59 -4.88
C SER A 100 7.41 -8.50 -5.78
N GLY A 101 6.34 -7.98 -6.39
CA GLY A 101 5.50 -8.72 -7.33
C GLY A 101 4.01 -8.62 -7.03
N GLU A 102 3.21 -9.43 -7.71
CA GLU A 102 1.74 -9.42 -7.59
C GLU A 102 1.25 -9.88 -6.20
N ASN A 103 1.99 -10.80 -5.58
CA ASN A 103 1.66 -11.31 -4.25
C ASN A 103 2.59 -10.70 -3.21
N LEU A 104 2.07 -9.81 -2.39
CA LEU A 104 2.79 -9.12 -1.34
C LEU A 104 2.76 -9.95 -0.04
N TYR A 105 3.80 -10.72 0.21
CA TYR A 105 3.96 -11.43 1.49
C TYR A 105 4.84 -10.61 2.44
N PRO A 106 4.49 -10.51 3.72
CA PRO A 106 5.33 -9.86 4.71
C PRO A 106 6.61 -10.68 4.94
N LEU A 107 7.75 -10.00 4.91
CA LEU A 107 9.06 -10.56 5.21
C LEU A 107 9.63 -9.87 6.45
N THR A 108 10.17 -10.66 7.37
CA THR A 108 10.80 -10.15 8.58
C THR A 108 12.10 -9.42 8.26
N VAL A 109 12.27 -8.26 8.86
CA VAL A 109 13.53 -7.50 8.86
C VAL A 109 14.28 -7.81 10.15
N SER A 110 15.58 -8.05 10.03
CA SER A 110 16.48 -8.26 11.17
C SER A 110 17.51 -7.13 11.25
N HIS A 111 17.64 -6.54 12.43
CA HIS A 111 18.59 -5.48 12.72
C HIS A 111 19.43 -5.86 13.93
N ASN A 112 20.77 -5.78 13.81
CA ASN A 112 21.71 -6.16 14.86
C ASN A 112 21.48 -7.58 15.41
N GLY A 113 21.17 -8.54 14.53
CA GLY A 113 20.95 -9.93 14.89
C GLY A 113 19.62 -10.23 15.61
N ARG A 114 18.71 -9.24 15.66
CA ARG A 114 17.37 -9.38 16.24
C ARG A 114 16.30 -9.25 15.15
N GLU A 115 15.30 -10.09 15.20
CA GLU A 115 14.12 -9.98 14.35
C GLU A 115 13.20 -8.86 14.84
N CYS A 116 12.90 -7.89 13.97
CA CYS A 116 12.12 -6.73 14.34
C CYS A 116 10.61 -7.00 14.46
N THR A 117 10.16 -8.20 14.14
CA THR A 117 8.77 -8.64 14.32
C THR A 117 8.50 -9.31 15.67
N GLU A 118 9.55 -9.56 16.47
CA GLU A 118 9.41 -10.06 17.83
C GLU A 118 8.71 -9.05 18.77
N ASP A 119 8.21 -9.51 19.90
CA ASP A 119 7.40 -8.72 20.84
C ASP A 119 8.03 -7.40 21.25
N ILE A 120 9.36 -7.38 21.46
CA ILE A 120 10.10 -6.19 21.89
C ILE A 120 10.39 -5.26 20.70
N GLY A 121 10.41 -5.77 19.48
CA GLY A 121 10.78 -5.04 18.28
C GLY A 121 12.25 -4.61 18.24
N CYS A 122 12.58 -3.81 17.24
CA CYS A 122 13.91 -3.20 17.05
C CYS A 122 13.93 -1.75 17.53
N PRO A 123 15.12 -1.21 17.87
CA PRO A 123 15.29 0.22 18.11
C PRO A 123 14.80 1.03 16.90
N GLU A 124 14.45 2.28 17.14
CA GLU A 124 14.14 3.21 16.06
C GLU A 124 15.34 3.32 15.10
N MET A 125 15.05 3.22 13.80
CA MET A 125 16.05 3.42 12.75
C MET A 125 16.01 4.87 12.29
N TYR A 126 17.19 5.41 12.00
CA TYR A 126 17.33 6.82 11.55
C TYR A 126 17.73 6.94 10.07
N GLY A 127 18.00 5.82 9.42
CA GLY A 127 18.46 5.74 8.04
C GLY A 127 19.96 5.40 7.94
N ASN A 128 20.33 4.78 6.82
CA ASN A 128 21.65 4.24 6.53
C ASN A 128 22.11 3.07 7.44
N GLU A 129 21.21 2.46 8.19
CA GLU A 129 21.51 1.23 8.91
C GLU A 129 21.47 0.02 7.98
N ASN A 130 22.32 -0.95 8.29
CA ASN A 130 22.32 -2.23 7.60
C ASN A 130 21.38 -3.20 8.29
N VAL A 131 20.51 -3.79 7.50
CA VAL A 131 19.53 -4.79 7.94
C VAL A 131 19.58 -6.01 7.03
N ALA A 132 19.21 -7.16 7.56
CA ALA A 132 18.97 -8.37 6.79
C ALA A 132 17.47 -8.60 6.64
N VAL A 133 17.08 -9.17 5.51
CA VAL A 133 15.69 -9.57 5.24
C VAL A 133 15.62 -11.09 5.22
N LEU A 134 14.75 -11.66 6.04
CA LEU A 134 14.54 -13.10 6.07
C LEU A 134 14.12 -13.59 4.67
N SER A 135 14.66 -14.71 4.25
CA SER A 135 14.44 -15.30 2.91
C SER A 135 15.05 -14.53 1.74
N LYS A 136 15.86 -13.51 1.98
CA LYS A 136 16.64 -12.80 0.98
C LYS A 136 18.13 -12.90 1.30
N ASN A 137 18.92 -12.99 0.26
CA ASN A 137 20.38 -13.00 0.40
C ASN A 137 20.92 -11.57 0.31
N GLY A 138 21.88 -11.25 1.17
CA GLY A 138 22.55 -9.95 1.17
C GLY A 138 22.07 -9.04 2.28
N THR A 139 22.70 -7.87 2.33
CA THR A 139 22.42 -6.81 3.29
C THR A 139 21.70 -5.67 2.59
N TYR A 140 20.76 -5.07 3.27
CA TYR A 140 20.00 -3.94 2.77
C TYR A 140 20.32 -2.72 3.60
N THR A 141 20.51 -1.59 2.94
CA THR A 141 20.66 -0.29 3.59
C THR A 141 19.31 0.38 3.73
N THR A 142 18.97 0.85 4.91
CA THR A 142 17.71 1.55 5.16
C THR A 142 17.78 2.99 4.65
N LYS A 143 16.73 3.44 3.96
CA LYS A 143 16.53 4.84 3.61
C LYS A 143 15.15 5.26 4.08
N LEU A 144 15.09 6.02 5.17
CA LEU A 144 13.85 6.48 5.75
C LEU A 144 13.35 7.76 5.07
N TYR A 145 12.03 7.90 4.97
CA TYR A 145 11.40 9.13 4.53
C TYR A 145 11.50 10.15 5.67
N ARG A 146 12.18 11.24 5.40
CA ARG A 146 12.24 12.39 6.29
C ARG A 146 11.39 13.49 5.69
N THR A 147 10.50 14.07 6.49
CA THR A 147 9.65 15.17 6.03
C THR A 147 10.44 16.43 5.74
N ASP A 148 11.57 16.59 6.36
CA ASP A 148 12.53 17.66 6.13
C ASP A 148 13.21 17.59 4.75
N ASP A 149 13.39 16.39 4.19
CA ASP A 149 13.99 16.21 2.86
C ASP A 149 13.04 16.60 1.70
N PHE A 150 11.75 16.72 1.94
CA PHE A 150 10.76 17.08 0.92
C PHE A 150 10.53 18.59 0.75
N PHE A 151 11.06 19.39 1.65
CA PHE A 151 10.88 20.85 1.68
C PHE A 151 12.19 21.62 1.63
N ALA A 152 13.29 20.97 1.26
CA ALA A 152 14.60 21.57 1.09
C ALA A 152 14.81 22.13 -0.32
#